data_1c8bd27b976de22711722f76a9f9015e
#
_entry.id   1c8bd27b976de22711722f76a9f9015e
#
_cell.length_a   1.000
_cell.length_b   1.000
_cell.length_c   1.000
_cell.angle_alpha   90.00
_cell.angle_beta   90.00
_cell.angle_gamma   90.00
#
_symmetry.space_group_name_H-M   'P 1'
#
loop_
_entity.id
_entity.type
_entity.pdbx_description
1 polymer ?
#
loop_
_entity_poly.entity_id
_entity_poly.type
_entity_poly.pdbx_seq_one_letter_code
_entity_poly.pdbx_strand_id
1 'polypeptide(L)'
;MPELPPFSPLLDITDEPHGQSLVVRVQGEIDLSTGPLLERHLLDVLGSVDPPHPLVVDLSGVLFLGSCGLALLVETHEAASERGTPLRIVAAQRAIRRPVEAVGLNTTLQLHPTLEAALAHVP
;
A
#
# COMPACT_ATOMS: atom_id res chain seq x y z
N MET A 1 11.34 -31.64 11.68
CA MET A 1 10.17 -30.83 11.50
C MET A 1 10.47 -29.66 10.59
N PRO A 2 9.67 -29.50 9.59
CA PRO A 2 9.91 -28.37 8.73
C PRO A 2 9.69 -27.08 9.50
N GLU A 3 10.60 -26.17 9.29
CA GLU A 3 10.48 -24.85 9.86
C GLU A 3 9.30 -24.14 9.24
N LEU A 4 8.59 -23.39 10.04
CA LEU A 4 7.64 -22.44 9.47
C LEU A 4 8.43 -21.39 8.71
N PRO A 5 7.91 -20.93 7.58
CA PRO A 5 8.58 -19.85 6.87
C PRO A 5 8.77 -18.65 7.80
N PRO A 6 9.88 -17.95 7.71
CA PRO A 6 10.09 -16.77 8.53
C PRO A 6 9.16 -15.61 8.15
N PHE A 7 8.42 -15.77 7.08
CA PHE A 7 7.44 -14.78 6.61
C PHE A 7 6.06 -15.40 6.67
N SER A 8 5.04 -14.55 6.74
CA SER A 8 3.67 -15.01 6.69
C SER A 8 3.35 -15.50 5.29
N PRO A 9 2.81 -16.73 5.13
CA PRO A 9 2.37 -17.18 3.81
C PRO A 9 1.13 -16.43 3.34
N LEU A 10 0.53 -15.60 4.20
CA LEU A 10 -0.68 -14.86 3.87
C LEU A 10 -0.39 -13.48 3.26
N LEU A 11 0.87 -13.07 3.18
CA LEU A 11 1.22 -11.80 2.59
C LEU A 11 2.48 -11.91 1.76
N ASP A 12 2.41 -11.41 0.53
CA ASP A 12 3.51 -11.37 -0.39
C ASP A 12 3.71 -9.92 -0.85
N ILE A 13 4.95 -9.44 -0.80
CA ILE A 13 5.28 -8.04 -1.12
C ILE A 13 6.38 -8.03 -2.18
N THR A 14 6.15 -7.32 -3.28
CA THR A 14 7.10 -7.21 -4.38
C THR A 14 7.23 -5.76 -4.81
N ASP A 15 8.45 -5.29 -5.03
CA ASP A 15 8.70 -3.93 -5.48
C ASP A 15 9.02 -3.91 -6.97
N GLU A 16 8.42 -2.94 -7.68
CA GLU A 16 8.67 -2.76 -9.10
C GLU A 16 8.90 -1.29 -9.40
N PRO A 17 10.06 -0.91 -9.93
CA PRO A 17 10.27 0.48 -10.35
C PRO A 17 9.46 0.81 -11.60
N HIS A 18 8.92 2.02 -11.64
CA HIS A 18 8.22 2.56 -12.80
C HIS A 18 8.75 3.97 -13.03
N GLY A 19 9.80 4.09 -13.87
CA GLY A 19 10.48 5.35 -14.02
C GLY A 19 11.10 5.74 -12.70
N GLN A 20 10.76 6.93 -12.21
CA GLN A 20 11.20 7.39 -10.90
C GLN A 20 10.19 7.09 -9.80
N SER A 21 9.08 6.47 -10.15
CA SER A 21 8.09 6.01 -9.19
C SER A 21 8.39 4.56 -8.78
N LEU A 22 7.82 4.15 -7.66
CA LEU A 22 7.94 2.78 -7.18
C LEU A 22 6.55 2.21 -6.94
N VAL A 23 6.32 0.99 -7.42
CA VAL A 23 5.10 0.25 -7.16
C VAL A 23 5.43 -0.86 -6.19
N VAL A 24 4.75 -0.86 -5.03
CA VAL A 24 4.82 -1.96 -4.08
C VAL A 24 3.57 -2.80 -4.27
N ARG A 25 3.75 -4.01 -4.76
CA ARG A 25 2.65 -4.92 -5.04
C ARG A 25 2.46 -5.84 -3.85
N VAL A 26 1.23 -5.89 -3.34
CA VAL A 26 0.90 -6.66 -2.14
C VAL A 26 -0.19 -7.67 -2.48
N GLN A 27 -0.01 -8.91 -2.06
CA GLN A 27 -0.98 -9.98 -2.26
C GLN A 27 -1.20 -10.71 -0.95
N GLY A 28 -2.44 -11.07 -0.66
CA GLY A 28 -2.80 -11.85 0.52
C GLY A 28 -3.72 -11.10 1.46
N GLU A 29 -3.43 -11.19 2.75
CA GLU A 29 -4.28 -10.62 3.80
C GLU A 29 -3.49 -9.66 4.67
N ILE A 30 -4.04 -8.49 4.94
CA ILE A 30 -3.42 -7.51 5.81
C ILE A 30 -4.16 -7.52 7.15
N ASP A 31 -3.52 -8.10 8.16
CA ASP A 31 -4.06 -8.27 9.49
C ASP A 31 -3.02 -7.91 10.55
N LEU A 32 -3.29 -8.27 11.81
CA LEU A 32 -2.41 -7.95 12.92
C LEU A 32 -1.02 -8.59 12.79
N SER A 33 -0.93 -9.74 12.14
CA SER A 33 0.36 -10.43 12.00
C SER A 33 1.15 -9.95 10.80
N THR A 34 0.49 -9.53 9.72
CA THR A 34 1.16 -9.11 8.48
C THR A 34 1.32 -7.60 8.37
N GLY A 35 0.43 -6.83 9.03
CA GLY A 35 0.45 -5.37 8.96
C GLY A 35 1.78 -4.75 9.32
N PRO A 36 2.40 -5.13 10.45
CA PRO A 36 3.69 -4.53 10.82
C PRO A 36 4.80 -4.76 9.80
N LEU A 37 4.79 -5.90 9.13
CA LEU A 37 5.78 -6.19 8.07
C LEU A 37 5.57 -5.25 6.89
N LEU A 38 4.32 -5.07 6.48
CA LEU A 38 4.00 -4.19 5.36
C LEU A 38 4.32 -2.74 5.70
N GLU A 39 3.97 -2.30 6.88
CA GLU A 39 4.23 -0.91 7.29
C GLU A 39 5.73 -0.62 7.29
N ARG A 40 6.53 -1.50 7.86
CA ARG A 40 7.98 -1.32 7.87
C ARG A 40 8.52 -1.24 6.45
N HIS A 41 8.04 -2.11 5.58
CA HIS A 41 8.49 -2.12 4.19
C HIS A 41 8.14 -0.80 3.48
N LEU A 42 6.92 -0.34 3.65
CA LEU A 42 6.46 0.89 3.00
C LEU A 42 7.25 2.11 3.49
N LEU A 43 7.50 2.20 4.79
CA LEU A 43 8.27 3.31 5.34
C LEU A 43 9.73 3.25 4.87
N ASP A 44 10.29 2.05 4.75
CA ASP A 44 11.66 1.90 4.25
C ASP A 44 11.80 2.35 2.80
N VAL A 45 10.89 1.90 1.92
CA VAL A 45 11.01 2.23 0.50
C VAL A 45 10.62 3.67 0.19
N LEU A 46 9.88 4.30 1.11
CA LEU A 46 9.50 5.69 0.92
C LEU A 46 10.72 6.59 0.72
N GLY A 47 11.81 6.27 1.39
CA GLY A 47 13.06 7.02 1.26
C GLY A 47 13.72 6.89 -0.11
N SER A 48 13.33 5.91 -0.90
CA SER A 48 13.92 5.70 -2.23
C SER A 48 13.10 6.34 -3.35
N VAL A 49 11.99 6.98 -3.03
CA VAL A 49 11.16 7.67 -4.02
C VAL A 49 11.35 9.17 -3.85
N ASP A 50 11.82 9.83 -4.91
CA ASP A 50 12.06 11.27 -4.86
C ASP A 50 10.78 12.04 -5.21
N PRO A 51 10.35 12.98 -4.37
CA PRO A 51 9.22 13.83 -4.71
C PRO A 51 9.49 14.59 -6.00
N PRO A 52 8.49 14.88 -6.82
CA PRO A 52 7.06 14.65 -6.59
C PRO A 52 6.55 13.31 -7.14
N HIS A 53 7.44 12.37 -7.41
CA HIS A 53 7.04 11.06 -7.94
C HIS A 53 6.30 10.27 -6.85
N PRO A 54 5.25 9.54 -7.21
CA PRO A 54 4.45 8.83 -6.21
C PRO A 54 5.04 7.50 -5.80
N LEU A 55 4.70 7.10 -4.57
CA LEU A 55 4.78 5.72 -4.13
C LEU A 55 3.41 5.10 -4.39
N VAL A 56 3.36 4.04 -5.18
CA VAL A 56 2.11 3.36 -5.50
C VAL A 56 2.07 2.04 -4.74
N VAL A 57 1.01 1.84 -3.97
CA VAL A 57 0.79 0.59 -3.25
C VAL A 57 -0.34 -0.15 -3.95
N ASP A 58 -0.01 -1.23 -4.62
CA ASP A 58 -0.97 -2.01 -5.39
C ASP A 58 -1.56 -3.10 -4.51
N LEU A 59 -2.78 -2.87 -4.06
CA LEU A 59 -3.50 -3.79 -3.19
C LEU A 59 -4.50 -4.65 -3.97
N SER A 60 -4.43 -4.67 -5.30
CA SER A 60 -5.41 -5.40 -6.10
C SER A 60 -5.43 -6.91 -5.81
N GLY A 61 -4.34 -7.46 -5.29
CA GLY A 61 -4.27 -8.86 -4.88
C GLY A 61 -4.59 -9.11 -3.40
N VAL A 62 -5.06 -8.09 -2.68
CA VAL A 62 -5.36 -8.23 -1.26
C VAL A 62 -6.79 -8.68 -1.07
N LEU A 63 -6.96 -9.73 -0.28
CA LEU A 63 -8.26 -10.37 -0.04
C LEU A 63 -8.95 -9.85 1.20
N PHE A 64 -8.19 -9.29 2.14
CA PHE A 64 -8.72 -8.84 3.42
C PHE A 64 -7.87 -7.68 3.94
N LEU A 65 -8.53 -6.66 4.46
CA LEU A 65 -7.90 -5.50 5.09
C LEU A 65 -8.55 -5.26 6.45
N GLY A 66 -7.80 -5.57 7.50
CA GLY A 66 -8.28 -5.31 8.86
C GLY A 66 -8.05 -3.86 9.27
N SER A 67 -8.50 -3.51 10.48
CA SER A 67 -8.38 -2.15 10.98
C SER A 67 -6.92 -1.71 11.11
N CYS A 68 -6.01 -2.63 11.42
CA CYS A 68 -4.58 -2.31 11.47
C CYS A 68 -4.06 -1.94 10.09
N GLY A 69 -4.63 -2.52 9.03
CA GLY A 69 -4.29 -2.17 7.67
C GLY A 69 -4.72 -0.76 7.31
N LEU A 70 -5.91 -0.36 7.75
CA LEU A 70 -6.36 1.01 7.56
C LEU A 70 -5.41 1.98 8.27
N ALA A 71 -5.02 1.67 9.51
CA ALA A 71 -4.13 2.52 10.28
C ALA A 71 -2.76 2.67 9.60
N LEU A 72 -2.19 1.57 9.11
CA LEU A 72 -0.89 1.64 8.46
C LEU A 72 -0.93 2.43 7.15
N LEU A 73 -2.05 2.37 6.42
CA LEU A 73 -2.19 3.16 5.20
C LEU A 73 -2.24 4.65 5.51
N VAL A 74 -2.94 5.04 6.57
CA VAL A 74 -2.98 6.43 7.01
C VAL A 74 -1.60 6.90 7.47
N GLU A 75 -0.91 6.09 8.26
CA GLU A 75 0.43 6.43 8.75
C GLU A 75 1.43 6.57 7.61
N THR A 76 1.33 5.67 6.63
CA THR A 76 2.19 5.77 5.44
C THR A 76 1.86 7.03 4.64
N HIS A 77 0.58 7.33 4.50
CA HIS A 77 0.14 8.55 3.81
C HIS A 77 0.71 9.80 4.48
N GLU A 78 0.66 9.85 5.81
CA GLU A 78 1.17 10.99 6.55
C GLU A 78 2.69 11.14 6.39
N ALA A 79 3.42 10.02 6.50
CA ALA A 79 4.86 10.03 6.29
C ALA A 79 5.23 10.47 4.88
N ALA A 80 4.49 9.99 3.88
CA ALA A 80 4.71 10.38 2.49
C ALA A 80 4.44 11.86 2.28
N SER A 81 3.35 12.38 2.86
CA SER A 81 2.98 13.78 2.74
C SER A 81 4.05 14.70 3.31
N GLU A 82 4.66 14.31 4.41
CA GLU A 82 5.74 15.10 5.01
C GLU A 82 6.95 15.21 4.10
N ARG A 83 7.14 14.24 3.21
CA ARG A 83 8.23 14.25 2.25
C ARG A 83 7.84 14.88 0.91
N GLY A 84 6.57 15.23 0.73
CA GLY A 84 6.08 15.69 -0.57
C GLY A 84 5.89 14.56 -1.57
N THR A 85 5.83 13.32 -1.11
CA THR A 85 5.64 12.15 -1.96
C THR A 85 4.18 11.73 -1.94
N PRO A 86 3.47 11.77 -3.08
CA PRO A 86 2.09 11.29 -3.10
C PRO A 86 2.04 9.78 -2.85
N LEU A 87 1.12 9.34 -2.01
CA LEU A 87 0.82 7.93 -1.85
C LEU A 87 -0.43 7.61 -2.64
N ARG A 88 -0.33 6.67 -3.57
CA ARG A 88 -1.46 6.25 -4.39
C ARG A 88 -1.71 4.77 -4.18
N ILE A 89 -2.97 4.40 -3.99
CA ILE A 89 -3.35 3.04 -3.66
C ILE A 89 -4.20 2.48 -4.79
N VAL A 90 -3.84 1.29 -5.28
CA VAL A 90 -4.63 0.61 -6.31
C VAL A 90 -5.53 -0.40 -5.63
N ALA A 91 -6.83 -0.20 -5.73
CA ALA A 91 -7.83 -1.10 -5.18
C ALA A 91 -9.19 -0.84 -5.82
N ALA A 92 -9.74 -1.85 -6.50
CA ALA A 92 -11.08 -1.79 -7.04
C ALA A 92 -12.04 -2.67 -6.25
N GLN A 93 -11.52 -3.67 -5.53
CA GLN A 93 -12.34 -4.66 -4.85
C GLN A 93 -12.96 -4.11 -3.56
N ARG A 94 -14.14 -4.65 -3.24
CA ARG A 94 -14.89 -4.21 -2.08
C ARG A 94 -14.19 -4.49 -0.75
N ALA A 95 -13.37 -5.55 -0.72
CA ALA A 95 -12.62 -5.90 0.48
C ALA A 95 -11.74 -4.76 0.97
N ILE A 96 -11.30 -3.89 0.05
CA ILE A 96 -10.47 -2.72 0.38
C ILE A 96 -11.31 -1.46 0.42
N ARG A 97 -12.11 -1.22 -0.63
CA ARG A 97 -12.84 0.04 -0.74
C ARG A 97 -13.87 0.21 0.36
N ARG A 98 -14.53 -0.87 0.75
CA ARG A 98 -15.60 -0.80 1.73
C ARG A 98 -15.14 -0.36 3.12
N PRO A 99 -14.09 -0.98 3.69
CA PRO A 99 -13.57 -0.49 4.97
C PRO A 99 -13.08 0.95 4.91
N VAL A 100 -12.41 1.32 3.81
CA VAL A 100 -11.89 2.68 3.63
C VAL A 100 -13.04 3.69 3.62
N GLU A 101 -14.09 3.40 2.84
CA GLU A 101 -15.25 4.28 2.73
C GLU A 101 -16.06 4.35 4.01
N ALA A 102 -16.18 3.20 4.71
CA ALA A 102 -16.98 3.12 5.93
C ALA A 102 -16.48 4.05 7.03
N VAL A 103 -15.17 4.31 7.08
CA VAL A 103 -14.58 5.21 8.06
C VAL A 103 -14.21 6.57 7.48
N GLY A 104 -14.62 6.85 6.23
CA GLY A 104 -14.43 8.15 5.61
C GLY A 104 -13.02 8.42 5.11
N LEU A 105 -12.17 7.42 5.00
CA LEU A 105 -10.78 7.60 4.58
C LEU A 105 -10.63 7.77 3.07
N ASN A 106 -11.70 7.55 2.30
CA ASN A 106 -11.66 7.75 0.84
C ASN A 106 -11.45 9.22 0.44
N THR A 107 -11.61 10.16 1.38
CA THR A 107 -11.30 11.56 1.13
C THR A 107 -9.85 11.89 1.46
N THR A 108 -9.18 11.06 2.24
CA THR A 108 -7.78 11.25 2.64
C THR A 108 -6.84 10.43 1.78
N LEU A 109 -7.18 9.16 1.56
CA LEU A 109 -6.36 8.24 0.78
C LEU A 109 -6.79 8.29 -0.69
N GLN A 110 -5.79 8.30 -1.58
CA GLN A 110 -6.05 8.28 -3.02
C GLN A 110 -6.20 6.84 -3.50
N LEU A 111 -7.43 6.43 -3.75
CA LEU A 111 -7.72 5.10 -4.28
C LEU A 111 -7.95 5.18 -5.78
N HIS A 112 -7.26 4.32 -6.51
CA HIS A 112 -7.38 4.22 -7.96
C HIS A 112 -7.82 2.81 -8.33
N PRO A 113 -8.69 2.66 -9.33
CA PRO A 113 -9.20 1.32 -9.67
C PRO A 113 -8.17 0.44 -10.38
N THR A 114 -7.16 1.04 -11.02
CA THR A 114 -6.14 0.28 -11.77
C THR A 114 -4.77 0.89 -11.55
N LEU A 115 -3.74 0.09 -11.83
CA LEU A 115 -2.37 0.58 -11.77
C LEU A 115 -2.14 1.70 -12.77
N GLU A 116 -2.74 1.59 -13.96
CA GLU A 116 -2.63 2.63 -14.97
C GLU A 116 -3.15 3.97 -14.46
N ALA A 117 -4.31 3.93 -13.79
CA ALA A 117 -4.90 5.16 -13.22
C ALA A 117 -4.00 5.74 -12.14
N ALA A 118 -3.40 4.88 -11.31
CA ALA A 118 -2.53 5.34 -10.23
C ALA A 118 -1.23 5.94 -10.77
N LEU A 119 -0.77 5.51 -11.92
CA LEU A 119 0.44 6.01 -12.55
C LEU A 119 0.19 7.17 -13.52
N ALA A 120 -1.06 7.46 -13.82
CA ALA A 120 -1.41 8.60 -14.67
C ALA A 120 -1.03 9.89 -13.94
N HIS A 121 -0.67 10.92 -14.71
CA HIS A 121 -0.28 12.23 -14.18
C HIS A 121 0.97 12.18 -13.30
N VAL A 122 1.84 11.21 -13.53
CA VAL A 122 3.15 11.19 -12.89
C VAL A 122 4.02 12.25 -13.58
N PRO A 123 4.67 13.13 -12.81
CA PRO A 123 5.53 14.17 -13.39
C PRO A 123 6.72 13.61 -14.12
#